data_52e2426d9f9892ea386c453cfbc66ae3
#
_entry.id   52e2426d9f9892ea386c453cfbc66ae3
#
_cell.length_a   1.000
_cell.length_b   1.000
_cell.length_c   1.000
_cell.angle_alpha   90.00
_cell.angle_beta   90.00
_cell.angle_gamma   90.00
#
_symmetry.space_group_name_H-M   'P 1'
#
loop_
_entity.id
_entity.type
_entity.pdbx_description
1 polymer ?
#
loop_
_entity_poly.entity_id
_entity_poly.type
_entity_poly.pdbx_seq_one_letter_code
_entity_poly.pdbx_strand_id
1 'polypeptide(L)'
;METSLENIGTLEYVLDKYSKIWSWKVTGDRAVNLISRLVPEAWYGENEHEVIIPDSIESVKQIKLILDRYPLEILSKSVWQRKIVKTYAPKPALPPIKHKLKKAKSGEQFRGKLLNFQKEGLDFLLKSSGNALLADEMGLGKTVQTLSY
;
A
#
# COMPACT_ATOMS: atom_id res chain seq x y z
N MET A 1 14.63 -8.26 -32.83
CA MET A 1 13.85 -7.04 -33.11
C MET A 1 13.33 -6.56 -31.79
N GLU A 2 14.06 -5.64 -31.14
CA GLU A 2 13.55 -4.94 -29.98
C GLU A 2 12.50 -3.92 -30.47
N THR A 3 11.24 -4.19 -30.27
CA THR A 3 10.20 -3.18 -30.41
C THR A 3 10.47 -2.15 -29.32
N SER A 4 11.08 -1.03 -29.68
CA SER A 4 11.09 0.15 -28.83
C SER A 4 9.63 0.51 -28.56
N LEU A 5 9.17 0.23 -27.35
CA LEU A 5 7.88 0.72 -26.87
C LEU A 5 7.95 2.25 -26.95
N GLU A 6 7.22 2.85 -27.91
CA GLU A 6 7.10 4.31 -27.99
C GLU A 6 6.60 4.82 -26.64
N ASN A 7 7.30 5.81 -26.08
CA ASN A 7 6.86 6.46 -24.86
C ASN A 7 5.51 7.13 -25.12
N ILE A 8 4.47 6.70 -24.42
CA ILE A 8 3.10 7.21 -24.58
C ILE A 8 2.82 8.40 -23.68
N GLY A 9 3.81 8.88 -22.95
CA GLY A 9 3.69 10.04 -22.07
C GLY A 9 4.89 10.25 -21.16
N THR A 10 4.78 11.19 -20.23
CA THR A 10 5.84 11.56 -19.30
C THR A 10 5.35 11.65 -17.88
N LEU A 11 6.27 11.41 -16.93
CA LEU A 11 6.09 11.64 -15.50
C LEU A 11 7.14 12.64 -15.01
N GLU A 12 6.69 13.74 -14.45
CA GLU A 12 7.54 14.82 -13.95
C GLU A 12 7.16 15.21 -12.51
N TYR A 13 8.13 15.56 -11.70
CA TYR A 13 7.90 16.08 -10.34
C TYR A 13 7.98 17.59 -10.35
N VAL A 14 6.89 18.27 -10.09
CA VAL A 14 6.71 19.71 -10.27
C VAL A 14 6.14 20.37 -9.02
N LEU A 15 6.45 21.65 -8.83
CA LEU A 15 5.70 22.49 -7.90
C LEU A 15 4.44 22.99 -8.63
N ASP A 16 3.29 22.48 -8.26
CA ASP A 16 2.06 22.89 -8.90
C ASP A 16 1.80 24.40 -8.74
N LYS A 17 1.47 25.04 -9.83
CA LYS A 17 1.35 26.50 -9.91
C LYS A 17 0.20 27.06 -9.08
N TYR A 18 -0.87 26.30 -8.95
CA TYR A 18 -2.10 26.74 -8.28
C TYR A 18 -2.11 26.35 -6.82
N SER A 19 -1.88 25.07 -6.51
CA SER A 19 -1.89 24.58 -5.13
C SER A 19 -0.63 24.93 -4.34
N LYS A 20 0.49 25.28 -5.03
CA LYS A 20 1.81 25.49 -4.43
C LYS A 20 2.35 24.26 -3.68
N ILE A 21 1.88 23.07 -4.07
CA ILE A 21 2.30 21.79 -3.48
C ILE A 21 3.15 21.03 -4.50
N TRP A 22 4.20 20.38 -4.03
CA TRP A 22 4.97 19.47 -4.85
C TRP A 22 4.11 18.28 -5.25
N SER A 23 4.04 18.03 -6.54
CA SER A 23 3.11 17.07 -7.13
C SER A 23 3.76 16.33 -8.30
N TRP A 24 3.16 15.23 -8.69
CA TRP A 24 3.52 14.49 -9.89
C TRP A 24 2.64 14.92 -11.04
N LYS A 25 3.26 15.40 -12.10
CA LYS A 25 2.57 15.71 -13.37
C LYS A 25 2.72 14.52 -14.30
N VAL A 26 1.61 13.96 -14.69
CA VAL A 26 1.52 12.92 -15.72
C VAL A 26 0.98 13.58 -16.99
N THR A 27 1.71 13.44 -18.08
CA THR A 27 1.27 13.88 -19.41
C THR A 27 1.26 12.68 -20.32
N GLY A 28 0.19 12.45 -21.03
CA GLY A 28 0.08 11.27 -21.87
C GLY A 28 -1.14 11.28 -22.78
N ASP A 29 -1.39 10.14 -23.40
CA ASP A 29 -2.59 9.95 -24.20
C ASP A 29 -3.87 9.89 -23.33
N ARG A 30 -5.01 9.76 -23.98
CA ARG A 30 -6.31 9.71 -23.29
C ARG A 30 -6.40 8.56 -22.28
N ALA A 31 -5.81 7.40 -22.57
CA ALA A 31 -5.89 6.25 -21.69
C ALA A 31 -5.06 6.47 -20.41
N VAL A 32 -3.84 7.00 -20.56
CA VAL A 32 -2.97 7.39 -19.45
C VAL A 32 -3.65 8.43 -18.57
N ASN A 33 -4.26 9.45 -19.17
CA ASN A 33 -4.93 10.52 -18.43
C ASN A 33 -6.14 10.01 -17.66
N LEU A 34 -6.98 9.18 -18.26
CA LEU A 34 -8.13 8.59 -17.58
C LEU A 34 -7.72 7.76 -16.37
N ILE A 35 -6.70 6.93 -16.51
CA ILE A 35 -6.19 6.11 -15.41
C ILE A 35 -5.54 6.97 -14.32
N SER A 36 -4.75 7.96 -14.71
CA SER A 36 -4.10 8.87 -13.76
C SER A 36 -5.11 9.68 -12.93
N ARG A 37 -6.26 10.00 -13.51
CA ARG A 37 -7.37 10.68 -12.80
C ARG A 37 -8.06 9.80 -11.76
N LEU A 38 -7.92 8.50 -11.82
CA LEU A 38 -8.45 7.59 -10.80
C LEU A 38 -7.59 7.57 -9.52
N VAL A 39 -6.38 8.13 -9.58
CA VAL A 39 -5.57 8.28 -8.36
C VAL A 39 -6.28 9.24 -7.40
N PRO A 40 -6.42 8.90 -6.13
CA PRO A 40 -7.08 9.78 -5.16
C PRO A 40 -6.47 11.19 -5.14
N GLU A 41 -7.31 12.18 -5.04
CA GLU A 41 -6.95 13.61 -4.99
C GLU A 41 -6.25 14.14 -6.26
N ALA A 42 -6.21 13.37 -7.36
CA ALA A 42 -5.68 13.85 -8.63
C ALA A 42 -6.64 14.86 -9.30
N TRP A 43 -6.09 15.84 -10.03
CA TRP A 43 -6.86 16.83 -10.79
C TRP A 43 -6.24 17.08 -12.16
N TYR A 44 -6.96 17.76 -13.06
CA TYR A 44 -6.41 18.15 -14.35
C TYR A 44 -5.42 19.31 -14.19
N GLY A 45 -4.35 19.27 -14.98
CA GLY A 45 -3.37 20.34 -15.09
C GLY A 45 -3.87 21.54 -15.91
N GLU A 46 -2.94 22.29 -16.49
CA GLU A 46 -3.28 23.44 -17.35
C GLU A 46 -3.94 22.99 -18.66
N ASN A 47 -3.61 21.79 -19.12
CA ASN A 47 -4.17 21.19 -20.33
C ASN A 47 -4.93 19.91 -20.01
N GLU A 48 -5.86 19.54 -20.88
CA GLU A 48 -6.65 18.30 -20.77
C GLU A 48 -5.79 17.01 -20.85
N HIS A 49 -4.57 17.12 -21.35
CA HIS A 49 -3.59 16.02 -21.42
C HIS A 49 -2.68 15.93 -20.19
N GLU A 50 -2.88 16.76 -19.20
CA GLU A 50 -2.09 16.78 -17.96
C GLU A 50 -2.94 16.41 -16.76
N VAL A 51 -2.40 15.51 -15.95
CA VAL A 51 -2.99 15.15 -14.67
C VAL A 51 -1.96 15.43 -13.57
N ILE A 52 -2.38 16.16 -12.55
CA ILE A 52 -1.57 16.48 -11.38
C ILE A 52 -2.00 15.55 -10.25
N ILE A 53 -1.04 14.88 -9.66
CA ILE A 53 -1.24 13.93 -8.56
C ILE A 53 -0.43 14.40 -7.36
N PRO A 54 -1.05 14.65 -6.20
CA PRO A 54 -0.33 15.13 -5.01
C PRO A 54 0.72 14.11 -4.56
N ASP A 55 1.82 14.61 -4.00
CA ASP A 55 2.92 13.78 -3.53
C ASP A 55 2.59 13.13 -2.19
N SER A 56 2.17 11.88 -2.23
CA SER A 56 1.93 11.04 -1.05
C SER A 56 2.51 9.64 -1.25
N ILE A 57 2.63 8.87 -0.17
CA ILE A 57 3.05 7.46 -0.25
C ILE A 57 2.07 6.66 -1.10
N GLU A 58 0.77 6.92 -0.95
CA GLU A 58 -0.26 6.22 -1.71
C GLU A 58 -0.21 6.59 -3.19
N SER A 59 -0.03 7.87 -3.50
CA SER A 59 0.14 8.33 -4.89
C SER A 59 1.34 7.67 -5.56
N VAL A 60 2.48 7.54 -4.87
CA VAL A 60 3.68 6.87 -5.42
C VAL A 60 3.39 5.40 -5.74
N LYS A 61 2.61 4.70 -4.91
CA LYS A 61 2.21 3.31 -5.20
C LYS A 61 1.32 3.23 -6.43
N GLN A 62 0.32 4.12 -6.55
CA GLN A 62 -0.59 4.15 -7.69
C GLN A 62 0.14 4.52 -8.98
N ILE A 63 1.02 5.52 -8.95
CA ILE A 63 1.86 5.90 -10.09
C ILE A 63 2.75 4.72 -10.52
N LYS A 64 3.30 3.96 -9.57
CA LYS A 64 4.09 2.77 -9.92
C LYS A 64 3.25 1.75 -10.70
N LEU A 65 2.01 1.48 -10.31
CA LEU A 65 1.11 0.59 -11.05
C LEU A 65 0.81 1.12 -12.47
N ILE A 66 0.69 2.43 -12.62
CA ILE A 66 0.52 3.07 -13.94
C ILE A 66 1.78 2.83 -14.78
N LEU A 67 2.98 3.08 -14.23
CA LEU A 67 4.25 2.88 -14.92
C LEU A 67 4.52 1.41 -15.30
N ASP A 68 4.08 0.48 -14.48
CA ASP A 68 4.22 -0.96 -14.76
C ASP A 68 3.35 -1.40 -15.96
N ARG A 69 2.30 -0.64 -16.28
CA ARG A 69 1.35 -0.93 -17.36
C ARG A 69 1.55 -0.06 -18.60
N TYR A 70 1.98 1.17 -18.43
CA TYR A 70 2.15 2.17 -19.48
C TYR A 70 3.58 2.68 -19.49
N PRO A 71 4.30 2.62 -20.62
CA PRO A 71 5.69 3.06 -20.74
C PRO A 71 5.76 4.59 -20.76
N LEU A 72 5.77 5.22 -19.58
CA LEU A 72 5.97 6.66 -19.44
C LEU A 72 7.46 6.97 -19.26
N GLU A 73 7.94 8.04 -19.88
CA GLU A 73 9.26 8.56 -19.61
C GLU A 73 9.30 9.31 -18.28
N ILE A 74 10.18 8.89 -17.37
CA ILE A 74 10.35 9.54 -16.08
C ILE A 74 11.38 10.65 -16.21
N LEU A 75 10.94 11.91 -16.27
CA LEU A 75 11.81 13.08 -16.37
C LEU A 75 12.55 13.35 -15.05
N SER A 76 11.89 13.17 -13.92
CA SER A 76 12.44 13.39 -12.58
C SER A 76 12.99 12.12 -11.94
N LYS A 77 13.87 11.36 -12.63
CA LYS A 77 14.36 10.02 -12.26
C LYS A 77 14.92 9.94 -10.83
N SER A 78 15.75 10.90 -10.42
CA SER A 78 16.38 10.89 -9.09
C SER A 78 15.36 11.09 -7.95
N VAL A 79 14.34 11.91 -8.17
CA VAL A 79 13.25 12.10 -7.20
C VAL A 79 12.40 10.85 -7.13
N TRP A 80 12.04 10.28 -8.27
CA TRP A 80 11.26 9.04 -8.37
C TRP A 80 11.92 7.89 -7.62
N GLN A 81 13.21 7.65 -7.86
CA GLN A 81 13.97 6.60 -7.16
C GLN A 81 13.94 6.76 -5.64
N ARG A 82 14.19 7.99 -5.13
CA ARG A 82 14.13 8.25 -3.69
C ARG A 82 12.73 7.98 -3.11
N LYS A 83 11.68 8.37 -3.82
CA LYS A 83 10.29 8.14 -3.39
C LYS A 83 9.94 6.67 -3.38
N ILE A 84 10.31 5.92 -4.42
CA ILE A 84 10.11 4.46 -4.49
C ILE A 84 10.82 3.76 -3.33
N VAL A 85 12.12 4.04 -3.13
CA VAL A 85 12.88 3.44 -2.02
C VAL A 85 12.20 3.73 -0.68
N LYS A 86 11.79 4.97 -0.43
CA LYS A 86 11.10 5.35 0.82
C LYS A 86 9.74 4.65 0.97
N THR A 87 8.99 4.50 -0.12
CA THR A 87 7.64 3.91 -0.11
C THR A 87 7.67 2.41 0.12
N TYR A 88 8.64 1.72 -0.46
CA TYR A 88 8.79 0.26 -0.37
C TYR A 88 9.91 -0.17 0.59
N ALA A 89 10.53 0.75 1.32
CA ALA A 89 11.45 0.39 2.39
C ALA A 89 10.75 -0.57 3.36
N PRO A 90 11.42 -1.67 3.76
CA PRO A 90 10.87 -2.54 4.78
C PRO A 90 10.57 -1.70 6.01
N LYS A 91 9.29 -1.70 6.42
CA LYS A 91 8.94 -1.06 7.69
C LYS A 91 9.79 -1.71 8.77
N PRO A 92 10.44 -0.93 9.67
CA PRO A 92 11.12 -1.51 10.80
C PRO A 92 10.12 -2.44 11.49
N ALA A 93 10.55 -3.68 11.75
CA ALA A 93 9.73 -4.61 12.50
C ALA A 93 9.24 -3.88 13.75
N LEU A 94 7.93 -3.78 13.89
CA LEU A 94 7.37 -3.20 15.11
C LEU A 94 8.00 -3.97 16.28
N PRO A 95 8.52 -3.26 17.31
CA PRO A 95 9.04 -3.94 18.47
C PRO A 95 7.96 -4.93 18.93
N PRO A 96 8.32 -6.16 19.30
CA PRO A 96 7.35 -7.13 19.77
C PRO A 96 6.56 -6.44 20.87
N ILE A 97 5.27 -6.25 20.64
CA ILE A 97 4.39 -5.68 21.65
C ILE A 97 4.44 -6.73 22.76
N LYS A 98 5.16 -6.44 23.84
CA LYS A 98 5.09 -7.23 25.05
C LYS A 98 3.68 -7.03 25.61
N HIS A 99 2.71 -7.72 25.02
CA HIS A 99 1.43 -7.86 25.66
C HIS A 99 1.71 -8.54 27.01
N LYS A 100 1.85 -7.74 28.05
CA LYS A 100 1.50 -8.26 29.36
C LYS A 100 0.03 -8.58 29.23
N LEU A 101 -0.30 -9.84 28.97
CA LEU A 101 -1.64 -10.35 29.09
C LEU A 101 -2.08 -9.90 30.48
N LYS A 102 -2.85 -8.83 30.54
CA LYS A 102 -3.52 -8.45 31.77
C LYS A 102 -4.41 -9.64 32.05
N LYS A 103 -4.08 -10.40 33.09
CA LYS A 103 -4.97 -11.47 33.58
C LYS A 103 -6.35 -10.88 33.56
N ALA A 104 -7.28 -11.48 32.82
CA ALA A 104 -8.64 -11.02 32.75
C ALA A 104 -9.13 -10.88 34.17
N LYS A 105 -9.55 -9.67 34.57
CA LYS A 105 -10.00 -9.39 35.96
C LYS A 105 -11.21 -10.20 36.35
N SER A 106 -11.87 -10.84 35.40
CA SER A 106 -13.12 -11.60 35.57
C SER A 106 -12.93 -13.08 35.83
N GLY A 107 -11.74 -13.61 35.91
CA GLY A 107 -11.53 -15.05 36.20
C GLY A 107 -12.07 -16.02 35.14
N GLU A 108 -12.65 -15.54 34.06
CA GLU A 108 -13.14 -16.34 32.96
C GLU A 108 -11.98 -16.65 32.01
N GLN A 109 -11.28 -17.73 32.32
CA GLN A 109 -10.32 -18.31 31.36
C GLN A 109 -11.06 -19.13 30.35
N PHE A 110 -10.61 -19.07 29.07
CA PHE A 110 -11.09 -20.00 28.06
C PHE A 110 -10.91 -21.44 28.55
N ARG A 111 -12.03 -22.14 28.80
CA ARG A 111 -12.05 -23.50 29.33
C ARG A 111 -12.06 -24.58 28.22
N GLY A 112 -12.08 -24.16 26.96
CA GLY A 112 -12.08 -25.06 25.82
C GLY A 112 -10.70 -25.68 25.54
N LYS A 113 -10.70 -26.80 24.84
CA LYS A 113 -9.48 -27.46 24.37
C LYS A 113 -9.26 -27.09 22.91
N LEU A 114 -8.22 -26.31 22.61
CA LEU A 114 -7.83 -25.99 21.24
C LEU A 114 -7.24 -27.20 20.54
N LEU A 115 -7.60 -27.40 19.27
CA LEU A 115 -6.96 -28.35 18.36
C LEU A 115 -5.54 -27.87 18.01
N ASN A 116 -4.68 -28.77 17.53
CA ASN A 116 -3.27 -28.42 17.29
C ASN A 116 -3.11 -27.27 16.29
N PHE A 117 -3.82 -27.30 15.16
CA PHE A 117 -3.79 -26.22 14.17
C PHE A 117 -4.31 -24.88 14.73
N GLN A 118 -5.28 -24.92 15.66
CA GLN A 118 -5.79 -23.71 16.32
C GLN A 118 -4.75 -23.10 17.27
N LYS A 119 -3.94 -23.94 17.92
CA LYS A 119 -2.80 -23.48 18.73
C LYS A 119 -1.73 -22.81 17.87
N GLU A 120 -1.43 -23.43 16.71
CA GLU A 120 -0.50 -22.84 15.73
C GLU A 120 -0.98 -21.47 15.23
N GLY A 121 -2.28 -21.36 14.90
CA GLY A 121 -2.90 -20.10 14.51
C GLY A 121 -2.84 -19.06 15.63
N LEU A 122 -3.11 -19.44 16.87
CA LEU A 122 -2.98 -18.57 18.03
C LEU A 122 -1.53 -18.10 18.24
N ASP A 123 -0.57 -18.99 18.14
CA ASP A 123 0.86 -18.67 18.20
C ASP A 123 1.27 -17.68 17.10
N PHE A 124 0.76 -17.87 15.90
CA PHE A 124 0.97 -16.94 14.79
C PHE A 124 0.37 -15.55 15.10
N LEU A 125 -0.87 -15.47 15.61
CA LEU A 125 -1.50 -14.23 16.02
C LEU A 125 -0.67 -13.51 17.10
N LEU A 126 -0.22 -14.22 18.11
CA LEU A 126 0.62 -13.68 19.19
C LEU A 126 1.95 -13.11 18.68
N LYS A 127 2.57 -13.78 17.70
CA LYS A 127 3.85 -13.36 17.10
C LYS A 127 3.70 -12.21 16.12
N SER A 128 2.55 -12.04 15.50
CA SER A 128 2.28 -11.02 14.47
C SER A 128 1.95 -9.64 15.02
N SER A 129 2.02 -9.42 16.32
CA SER A 129 1.77 -8.12 16.97
C SER A 129 0.38 -7.51 16.67
N GLY A 130 -0.63 -8.36 16.47
CA GLY A 130 -2.02 -7.93 16.26
C GLY A 130 -2.39 -7.54 14.83
N ASN A 131 -1.45 -7.55 13.90
CA ASN A 131 -1.70 -7.27 12.48
C ASN A 131 -1.59 -8.56 11.66
N ALA A 132 -2.56 -9.45 11.79
CA ALA A 132 -2.59 -10.71 11.08
C ALA A 132 -3.95 -11.00 10.48
N LEU A 133 -3.97 -11.71 9.36
CA LEU A 133 -5.17 -12.26 8.75
C LEU A 133 -5.21 -13.77 9.02
N LEU A 134 -6.24 -14.21 9.72
CA LEU A 134 -6.52 -15.63 9.92
C LEU A 134 -7.44 -16.11 8.80
N ALA A 135 -6.85 -16.66 7.74
CA ALA A 135 -7.52 -17.03 6.50
C ALA A 135 -7.83 -18.54 6.38
N ASP A 136 -8.05 -19.22 7.51
CA ASP A 136 -8.43 -20.62 7.53
C ASP A 136 -9.77 -20.85 6.83
N GLU A 137 -10.04 -22.09 6.36
CA GLU A 137 -11.32 -22.47 5.76
C GLU A 137 -12.49 -22.28 6.71
N MET A 138 -13.70 -22.15 6.14
CA MET A 138 -14.91 -22.03 6.94
C MET A 138 -15.12 -23.28 7.82
N GLY A 139 -15.58 -23.08 9.04
CA GLY A 139 -15.84 -24.18 9.99
C GLY A 139 -14.66 -24.59 10.87
N LEU A 140 -13.43 -24.14 10.62
CA LEU A 140 -12.24 -24.50 11.41
C LEU A 140 -12.11 -23.76 12.76
N GLY A 141 -13.12 -23.03 13.17
CA GLY A 141 -13.17 -22.43 14.50
C GLY A 141 -12.31 -21.18 14.67
N LYS A 142 -12.22 -20.32 13.63
CA LYS A 142 -11.52 -19.02 13.71
C LYS A 142 -11.98 -18.15 14.89
N THR A 143 -13.28 -18.18 15.17
CA THR A 143 -13.85 -17.45 16.31
C THR A 143 -13.27 -17.94 17.64
N VAL A 144 -13.07 -19.26 17.79
CA VAL A 144 -12.47 -19.83 19.00
C VAL A 144 -11.02 -19.40 19.15
N GLN A 145 -10.26 -19.40 18.06
CA GLN A 145 -8.87 -18.91 18.04
C GLN A 145 -8.80 -17.43 18.43
N THR A 146 -9.67 -16.59 17.86
CA THR A 146 -9.71 -15.16 18.15
C THR A 146 -10.13 -14.87 19.60
N LEU A 147 -11.07 -15.63 20.16
CA LEU A 147 -11.50 -15.49 21.55
C LEU A 147 -10.46 -16.01 22.55
N SER A 148 -9.55 -16.87 22.10
CA SER A 148 -8.46 -17.40 22.94
C SER A 148 -7.21 -16.51 22.94
N TYR A 149 -7.19 -15.50 22.03
CA TYR A 149 -6.15 -14.48 21.93
C TYR A 149 -6.30 -13.43 23.04
#